data_650283d59a9df4736348a0515bc1a1ad
#
_entry.id   650283d59a9df4736348a0515bc1a1ad
#
_cell.length_a   1.000
_cell.length_b   1.000
_cell.length_c   1.000
_cell.angle_alpha   90.00
_cell.angle_beta   90.00
_cell.angle_gamma   90.00
#
_symmetry.space_group_name_H-M   'P 1'
#
loop_
_entity.id
_entity.type
_entity.pdbx_description
1 polymer ?
#
loop_
_entity_poly.entity_id
_entity_poly.type
_entity_poly.pdbx_seq_one_letter_code
_entity_poly.pdbx_strand_id
1 'polypeptide(L)'
;MEQYPVRKIEKPIDWCVTVPGSKSMTNRALLMAALSDGTVTLDGVLFSDDSRHFISSLTALGFDVLVEEEKRRVTVKGEGGTIPKKEAEIDVGSAGTAARFLTAMLGMSDGSYVIQASGQMKKRPMKDLFVLLEHTGAEIIYLEQEGFLPVKINGQRKDQKLTVRLDISRSTQFLSAMLLISPMLPQGLHIQITSEKTDGSYIRITRNMMENWGVQTQFDGKNYEVMPGAAYHKTTYVVEPDMSAACYFYGAAAITGGKAIVKNVHMDNTQGDKKFLNVLEQLGCKVTDTAKGICVEGPEHGNIHGIDIDMNDFSDQTMTLAAMAPYADAPVHISHIGHIRLQESDRIHAIVTELRRAGIRCEEEEDALTIYPGVPHAAVIKTYEDHRMAMAFSLLGLRTDGIIIDDPLCCKKTFENYFELFTILTQE
;
A
#
# COMPACT_ATOMS: atom_id res chain seq x y z
N MET A 1 -23.84 0.87 0.20
CA MET A 1 -24.31 0.12 -0.99
C MET A 1 -23.77 -1.29 -0.82
N GLU A 2 -24.63 -2.27 -0.71
CA GLU A 2 -24.16 -3.66 -0.47
C GLU A 2 -23.52 -4.29 -1.72
N GLN A 3 -23.94 -3.89 -2.90
CA GLN A 3 -23.42 -4.35 -4.19
C GLN A 3 -23.34 -3.19 -5.19
N TYR A 4 -22.40 -3.29 -6.12
CA TYR A 4 -22.20 -2.31 -7.19
C TYR A 4 -22.28 -3.00 -8.56
N PRO A 5 -23.37 -2.79 -9.34
CA PRO A 5 -23.44 -3.26 -10.71
C PRO A 5 -22.57 -2.38 -11.60
N VAL A 6 -21.59 -2.97 -12.25
CA VAL A 6 -20.70 -2.25 -13.15
C VAL A 6 -21.41 -2.02 -14.48
N ARG A 7 -21.42 -0.78 -14.95
CA ARG A 7 -21.98 -0.44 -16.26
C ARG A 7 -20.98 -0.76 -17.36
N LYS A 8 -21.41 -1.56 -18.34
CA LYS A 8 -20.67 -1.77 -19.57
C LYS A 8 -20.67 -0.50 -20.41
N ILE A 9 -19.53 -0.20 -21.02
CA ILE A 9 -19.36 0.94 -21.91
C ILE A 9 -19.41 0.49 -23.37
N GLU A 10 -19.96 1.35 -24.24
CA GLU A 10 -20.13 1.07 -25.67
C GLU A 10 -19.03 1.72 -26.53
N LYS A 11 -18.28 2.68 -25.97
CA LYS A 11 -17.25 3.46 -26.67
C LYS A 11 -15.94 3.46 -25.89
N PRO A 12 -14.79 3.63 -26.57
CA PRO A 12 -13.54 3.88 -25.91
C PRO A 12 -13.64 5.06 -24.91
N ILE A 13 -13.04 4.93 -23.73
CA ILE A 13 -13.05 5.99 -22.72
C ILE A 13 -12.14 7.17 -23.11
N ASP A 14 -12.46 8.36 -22.61
CA ASP A 14 -11.55 9.53 -22.60
C ASP A 14 -11.64 10.21 -21.22
N TRP A 15 -10.93 9.65 -20.25
CA TRP A 15 -11.04 10.07 -18.85
C TRP A 15 -9.88 10.95 -18.43
N CYS A 16 -10.20 11.97 -17.62
CA CYS A 16 -9.21 12.84 -16.98
C CYS A 16 -9.52 12.95 -15.49
N VAL A 17 -8.84 12.16 -14.68
CA VAL A 17 -9.18 11.91 -13.27
C VAL A 17 -8.12 12.45 -12.30
N THR A 18 -8.54 12.65 -11.06
CA THR A 18 -7.65 12.91 -9.92
C THR A 18 -7.78 11.76 -8.94
N VAL A 19 -6.66 11.18 -8.54
CA VAL A 19 -6.61 10.13 -7.52
C VAL A 19 -6.25 10.71 -6.14
N PRO A 20 -6.56 10.03 -5.04
CA PRO A 20 -6.15 10.47 -3.71
C PRO A 20 -4.63 10.42 -3.53
N GLY A 21 -4.15 10.95 -2.41
CA GLY A 21 -2.75 10.81 -2.00
C GLY A 21 -2.38 9.35 -1.71
N SER A 22 -1.11 9.03 -1.85
CA SER A 22 -0.59 7.68 -1.60
C SER A 22 -0.77 7.27 -0.14
N LYS A 23 -1.47 6.14 0.10
CA LYS A 23 -1.63 5.56 1.43
C LYS A 23 -0.29 5.27 2.09
N SER A 24 0.59 4.62 1.35
CA SER A 24 1.91 4.21 1.85
C SER A 24 2.79 5.38 2.25
N MET A 25 2.71 6.49 1.51
CA MET A 25 3.44 7.70 1.83
C MET A 25 2.77 8.50 2.95
N THR A 26 1.45 8.59 2.98
CA THR A 26 0.70 9.23 4.07
C THR A 26 1.07 8.66 5.43
N ASN A 27 1.02 7.34 5.60
CA ASN A 27 1.31 6.70 6.88
C ASN A 27 2.78 6.86 7.30
N ARG A 28 3.72 6.87 6.33
CA ARG A 28 5.12 7.19 6.60
C ARG A 28 5.30 8.64 7.02
N ALA A 29 4.70 9.56 6.29
CA ALA A 29 4.79 10.99 6.58
C ALA A 29 4.20 11.33 7.96
N LEU A 30 3.09 10.72 8.37
CA LEU A 30 2.50 10.88 9.70
C LEU A 30 3.46 10.44 10.80
N LEU A 31 4.10 9.25 10.66
CA LEU A 31 5.10 8.79 11.62
C LEU A 31 6.31 9.71 11.67
N MET A 32 6.84 10.07 10.50
CA MET A 32 8.02 10.94 10.41
C MET A 32 7.75 12.32 11.00
N ALA A 33 6.54 12.87 10.78
CA ALA A 33 6.12 14.14 11.37
C ALA A 33 6.04 14.04 12.91
N ALA A 34 5.50 12.95 13.46
CA ALA A 34 5.45 12.73 14.90
C ALA A 34 6.85 12.60 15.53
N LEU A 35 7.80 12.03 14.81
CA LEU A 35 9.19 11.85 15.26
C LEU A 35 10.10 13.06 14.96
N SER A 36 9.64 14.08 14.20
CA SER A 36 10.37 15.32 13.96
C SER A 36 10.52 16.16 15.25
N ASP A 37 11.49 17.05 15.27
CA ASP A 37 11.72 17.98 16.39
C ASP A 37 11.04 19.35 16.20
N GLY A 38 9.92 19.38 15.47
CA GLY A 38 9.16 20.59 15.18
C GLY A 38 7.81 20.29 14.52
N THR A 39 7.07 21.36 14.22
CA THR A 39 5.76 21.23 13.57
C THR A 39 5.91 20.98 12.08
N VAL A 40 5.23 19.97 11.58
CA VAL A 40 5.24 19.57 10.16
C VAL A 40 3.82 19.62 9.60
N THR A 41 3.66 20.30 8.47
CA THR A 41 2.42 20.31 7.68
C THR A 41 2.53 19.35 6.52
N LEU A 42 1.58 18.42 6.45
CA LEU A 42 1.46 17.41 5.40
C LEU A 42 0.30 17.80 4.49
N ASP A 43 0.58 18.04 3.21
CA ASP A 43 -0.43 18.32 2.18
C ASP A 43 -0.65 17.09 1.28
N GLY A 44 -1.85 16.97 0.67
CA GLY A 44 -2.21 15.84 -0.17
C GLY A 44 -2.44 14.53 0.58
N VAL A 45 -2.63 14.60 1.89
CA VAL A 45 -2.86 13.43 2.74
C VAL A 45 -4.07 12.63 2.26
N LEU A 46 -3.91 11.32 2.22
CA LEU A 46 -5.05 10.42 2.05
C LEU A 46 -5.86 10.37 3.35
N PHE A 47 -7.15 10.68 3.26
CA PHE A 47 -8.12 10.38 4.31
C PHE A 47 -8.87 9.10 3.95
N SER A 48 -8.56 8.03 4.65
CA SER A 48 -9.14 6.70 4.51
C SER A 48 -9.19 6.04 5.88
N ASP A 49 -9.83 4.91 6.02
CA ASP A 49 -9.87 4.20 7.29
C ASP A 49 -8.46 3.96 7.85
N ASP A 50 -7.52 3.52 7.01
CA ASP A 50 -6.12 3.25 7.42
C ASP A 50 -5.44 4.52 8.00
N SER A 51 -5.56 5.66 7.32
CA SER A 51 -4.91 6.90 7.78
C SER A 51 -5.63 7.54 8.97
N ARG A 52 -6.96 7.42 9.05
CA ARG A 52 -7.74 7.87 10.23
C ARG A 52 -7.35 7.09 11.48
N HIS A 53 -7.16 5.77 11.40
CA HIS A 53 -6.62 4.97 12.51
C HIS A 53 -5.23 5.41 12.91
N PHE A 54 -4.36 5.75 11.95
CA PHE A 54 -3.03 6.27 12.26
C PHE A 54 -3.09 7.61 12.99
N ILE A 55 -3.85 8.56 12.47
CA ILE A 55 -4.07 9.90 13.06
C ILE A 55 -4.66 9.78 14.47
N SER A 56 -5.71 8.96 14.65
CA SER A 56 -6.33 8.71 15.94
C SER A 56 -5.34 8.10 16.94
N SER A 57 -4.50 7.17 16.50
CA SER A 57 -3.45 6.56 17.32
C SER A 57 -2.43 7.60 17.78
N LEU A 58 -1.95 8.49 16.89
CA LEU A 58 -1.05 9.58 17.28
C LEU A 58 -1.68 10.51 18.32
N THR A 59 -2.97 10.86 18.14
CA THR A 59 -3.72 11.68 19.09
C THR A 59 -3.86 10.98 20.45
N ALA A 60 -4.16 9.68 20.46
CA ALA A 60 -4.25 8.88 21.69
C ALA A 60 -2.90 8.83 22.44
N LEU A 61 -1.78 8.76 21.71
CA LEU A 61 -0.41 8.81 22.23
C LEU A 61 0.01 10.19 22.72
N GLY A 62 -0.86 11.22 22.53
CA GLY A 62 -0.68 12.56 23.05
C GLY A 62 0.01 13.55 22.11
N PHE A 63 0.25 13.18 20.86
CA PHE A 63 0.72 14.14 19.87
C PHE A 63 -0.36 15.19 19.55
N ASP A 64 0.07 16.43 19.32
CA ASP A 64 -0.81 17.50 18.85
C ASP A 64 -0.98 17.38 17.34
N VAL A 65 -2.19 17.03 16.90
CA VAL A 65 -2.53 16.75 15.51
C VAL A 65 -3.72 17.59 15.09
N LEU A 66 -3.50 18.52 14.15
CA LEU A 66 -4.56 19.31 13.54
C LEU A 66 -4.94 18.70 12.18
N VAL A 67 -6.21 18.37 12.01
CA VAL A 67 -6.76 17.76 10.80
C VAL A 67 -7.62 18.76 10.04
N GLU A 68 -7.33 18.99 8.77
CA GLU A 68 -8.10 19.82 7.84
C GLU A 68 -8.47 18.98 6.61
N GLU A 69 -9.46 18.10 6.77
CA GLU A 69 -9.78 17.05 5.79
C GLU A 69 -10.18 17.63 4.42
N GLU A 70 -10.97 18.70 4.39
CA GLU A 70 -11.38 19.37 3.14
C GLU A 70 -10.18 19.90 2.33
N LYS A 71 -9.09 20.27 3.03
CA LYS A 71 -7.83 20.72 2.41
C LYS A 71 -6.87 19.56 2.13
N ARG A 72 -7.23 18.34 2.50
CA ARG A 72 -6.34 17.17 2.48
C ARG A 72 -5.04 17.44 3.22
N ARG A 73 -5.12 18.06 4.41
CA ARG A 73 -3.99 18.52 5.20
C ARG A 73 -4.03 17.99 6.62
N VAL A 74 -2.85 17.59 7.11
CA VAL A 74 -2.64 17.28 8.53
C VAL A 74 -1.40 18.02 9.01
N THR A 75 -1.50 18.69 10.14
CA THR A 75 -0.35 19.30 10.82
C THR A 75 -0.07 18.54 12.10
N VAL A 76 1.17 18.08 12.28
CA VAL A 76 1.61 17.32 13.46
C VAL A 76 2.72 18.11 14.15
N LYS A 77 2.60 18.32 15.46
CA LYS A 77 3.71 18.77 16.28
C LYS A 77 4.54 17.55 16.69
N GLY A 78 5.72 17.45 16.10
CA GLY A 78 6.67 16.38 16.41
C GLY A 78 7.36 16.61 17.75
N GLU A 79 7.78 15.52 18.40
CA GLU A 79 8.35 15.52 19.76
C GLU A 79 9.77 14.90 19.80
N GLY A 80 10.52 15.02 18.67
CA GLY A 80 11.94 14.64 18.60
C GLY A 80 12.24 13.19 18.98
N GLY A 81 11.40 12.25 18.55
CA GLY A 81 11.55 10.83 18.89
C GLY A 81 11.05 10.43 20.28
N THR A 82 10.33 11.31 20.96
CA THR A 82 9.68 11.01 22.25
C THR A 82 8.18 10.86 22.07
N ILE A 83 7.56 9.94 22.82
CA ILE A 83 6.10 9.78 22.86
C ILE A 83 5.57 10.56 24.07
N PRO A 84 4.62 11.51 23.86
CA PRO A 84 4.15 12.38 24.95
C PRO A 84 3.54 11.64 26.12
N LYS A 85 2.63 10.71 25.86
CA LYS A 85 2.03 9.87 26.91
C LYS A 85 2.83 8.58 27.07
N LYS A 86 3.09 8.20 28.33
CA LYS A 86 3.78 6.96 28.67
C LYS A 86 2.85 5.75 28.82
N GLU A 87 1.55 5.99 28.87
CA GLU A 87 0.52 4.96 28.89
C GLU A 87 -0.61 5.38 27.96
N ALA A 88 -0.99 4.48 27.05
CA ALA A 88 -2.12 4.69 26.14
C ALA A 88 -2.61 3.36 25.55
N GLU A 89 -3.85 3.38 25.08
CA GLU A 89 -4.41 2.36 24.20
C GLU A 89 -4.68 2.96 22.84
N ILE A 90 -4.28 2.26 21.78
CA ILE A 90 -4.50 2.63 20.39
C ILE A 90 -5.21 1.52 19.64
N ASP A 91 -5.97 1.88 18.61
CA ASP A 91 -6.60 0.93 17.69
C ASP A 91 -6.12 1.21 16.26
N VAL A 92 -5.40 0.25 15.68
CA VAL A 92 -4.86 0.34 14.34
C VAL A 92 -5.83 -0.14 13.25
N GLY A 93 -7.03 -0.58 13.63
CA GLY A 93 -8.04 -1.09 12.70
C GLY A 93 -7.51 -2.23 11.83
N SER A 94 -7.72 -2.13 10.51
CA SER A 94 -7.17 -3.06 9.51
C SER A 94 -5.86 -2.58 8.88
N ALA A 95 -5.32 -1.45 9.35
CA ALA A 95 -4.18 -0.76 8.74
C ALA A 95 -2.85 -1.46 9.02
N GLY A 96 -2.38 -2.27 8.08
CA GLY A 96 -1.13 -3.02 8.23
C GLY A 96 0.11 -2.15 8.44
N THR A 97 0.19 -0.97 7.82
CA THR A 97 1.29 -0.03 8.02
C THR A 97 1.23 0.63 9.40
N ALA A 98 0.05 1.06 9.85
CA ALA A 98 -0.12 1.60 11.20
C ALA A 98 0.28 0.56 12.24
N ALA A 99 -0.20 -0.68 12.12
CA ALA A 99 0.14 -1.79 13.01
C ALA A 99 1.66 -1.96 13.15
N ARG A 100 2.40 -2.04 12.04
CA ARG A 100 3.85 -2.31 12.08
C ARG A 100 4.66 -1.09 12.51
N PHE A 101 4.33 0.08 11.99
CA PHE A 101 5.09 1.30 12.26
C PHE A 101 4.92 1.76 13.71
N LEU A 102 3.67 1.78 14.20
CA LEU A 102 3.41 2.15 15.60
C LEU A 102 3.95 1.09 16.57
N THR A 103 3.85 -0.20 16.26
CA THR A 103 4.47 -1.25 17.09
C THR A 103 5.97 -1.04 17.26
N ALA A 104 6.71 -0.74 16.16
CA ALA A 104 8.14 -0.45 16.26
C ALA A 104 8.43 0.80 17.10
N MET A 105 7.66 1.88 16.90
CA MET A 105 7.78 3.12 17.66
C MET A 105 7.54 2.89 19.15
N LEU A 106 6.49 2.17 19.50
CA LEU A 106 6.11 1.89 20.89
C LEU A 106 7.12 0.95 21.56
N GLY A 107 7.62 -0.07 20.85
CA GLY A 107 8.63 -1.00 21.37
C GLY A 107 9.98 -0.34 21.67
N MET A 108 10.34 0.72 20.95
CA MET A 108 11.60 1.48 21.18
C MET A 108 11.40 2.71 22.07
N SER A 109 10.26 2.86 22.73
CA SER A 109 9.96 3.92 23.69
C SER A 109 10.21 3.49 25.13
N ASP A 110 9.87 4.31 26.09
CA ASP A 110 9.94 4.07 27.54
C ASP A 110 8.56 4.02 28.20
N GLY A 111 7.51 3.64 27.45
CA GLY A 111 6.13 3.60 27.92
C GLY A 111 5.51 2.20 27.88
N SER A 112 4.24 2.13 28.29
CA SER A 112 3.41 0.91 28.31
C SER A 112 2.13 1.14 27.51
N TYR A 113 1.91 0.36 26.45
CA TYR A 113 0.84 0.63 25.49
C TYR A 113 0.07 -0.64 25.14
N VAL A 114 -1.22 -0.48 24.91
CA VAL A 114 -2.08 -1.54 24.35
C VAL A 114 -2.36 -1.20 22.88
N ILE A 115 -2.17 -2.19 22.00
CA ILE A 115 -2.50 -2.07 20.58
C ILE A 115 -3.65 -3.01 20.26
N GLN A 116 -4.80 -2.43 19.95
CA GLN A 116 -5.99 -3.11 19.45
C GLN A 116 -5.97 -3.16 17.93
N ALA A 117 -6.74 -4.09 17.35
CA ALA A 117 -6.86 -4.27 15.91
C ALA A 117 -8.20 -4.89 15.50
N SER A 118 -8.60 -4.69 14.25
CA SER A 118 -9.76 -5.35 13.65
C SER A 118 -9.55 -6.85 13.49
N GLY A 119 -10.66 -7.59 13.32
CA GLY A 119 -10.62 -9.04 13.06
C GLY A 119 -9.78 -9.42 11.83
N GLN A 120 -9.70 -8.56 10.81
CA GLN A 120 -8.84 -8.77 9.64
C GLN A 120 -7.35 -8.62 10.00
N MET A 121 -6.98 -7.60 10.79
CA MET A 121 -5.59 -7.38 11.17
C MET A 121 -5.09 -8.41 12.19
N LYS A 122 -5.95 -8.90 13.08
CA LYS A 122 -5.64 -10.00 14.03
C LYS A 122 -5.22 -11.31 13.35
N LYS A 123 -5.53 -11.50 12.08
CA LYS A 123 -5.11 -12.68 11.29
C LYS A 123 -3.76 -12.49 10.59
N ARG A 124 -3.23 -11.27 10.60
CA ARG A 124 -1.97 -10.94 9.89
C ARG A 124 -0.78 -11.10 10.83
N PRO A 125 0.26 -11.88 10.45
CA PRO A 125 1.38 -12.17 11.34
C PRO A 125 2.18 -10.91 11.68
N MET A 126 2.57 -10.82 12.98
CA MET A 126 3.40 -9.76 13.54
C MET A 126 4.64 -10.32 14.25
N LYS A 127 4.75 -11.66 14.34
CA LYS A 127 5.72 -12.38 15.18
C LYS A 127 7.17 -11.91 14.94
N ASP A 128 7.57 -11.74 13.67
CA ASP A 128 8.96 -11.39 13.35
C ASP A 128 9.35 -10.01 13.92
N LEU A 129 8.41 -9.04 13.93
CA LEU A 129 8.62 -7.75 14.55
C LEU A 129 8.61 -7.85 16.09
N PHE A 130 7.70 -8.62 16.68
CA PHE A 130 7.64 -8.80 18.12
C PHE A 130 8.93 -9.45 18.65
N VAL A 131 9.38 -10.54 18.03
CA VAL A 131 10.65 -11.21 18.40
C VAL A 131 11.83 -10.24 18.29
N LEU A 132 11.87 -9.40 17.24
CA LEU A 132 12.91 -8.39 17.11
C LEU A 132 12.87 -7.40 18.28
N LEU A 133 11.68 -6.90 18.65
CA LEU A 133 11.52 -5.97 19.77
C LEU A 133 11.87 -6.61 21.12
N GLU A 134 11.50 -7.86 21.35
CA GLU A 134 11.87 -8.61 22.56
C GLU A 134 13.39 -8.77 22.67
N HIS A 135 14.09 -9.05 21.57
CA HIS A 135 15.57 -9.09 21.54
C HIS A 135 16.20 -7.72 21.86
N THR A 136 15.46 -6.64 21.63
CA THR A 136 15.91 -5.30 22.04
C THR A 136 15.49 -4.95 23.46
N GLY A 137 14.81 -5.84 24.18
CA GLY A 137 14.45 -5.71 25.59
C GLY A 137 13.06 -5.13 25.85
N ALA A 138 12.25 -4.88 24.81
CA ALA A 138 10.84 -4.62 25.01
C ALA A 138 10.13 -5.89 25.50
N GLU A 139 9.08 -5.74 26.31
CA GLU A 139 8.23 -6.85 26.73
C GLU A 139 6.94 -6.84 25.92
N ILE A 140 6.64 -7.97 25.27
CA ILE A 140 5.41 -8.16 24.50
C ILE A 140 4.50 -9.11 25.26
N ILE A 141 3.32 -8.63 25.64
CA ILE A 141 2.28 -9.42 26.31
C ILE A 141 1.14 -9.64 25.34
N TYR A 142 0.99 -10.88 24.89
CA TYR A 142 -0.09 -11.25 23.96
C TYR A 142 -1.42 -11.30 24.71
N LEU A 143 -2.42 -10.56 24.24
CA LEU A 143 -3.75 -10.50 24.87
C LEU A 143 -4.70 -11.57 24.34
N GLU A 144 -4.44 -12.11 23.16
CA GLU A 144 -5.21 -13.19 22.53
C GLU A 144 -4.24 -14.28 22.02
N GLN A 145 -3.77 -14.20 20.80
CA GLN A 145 -2.95 -15.22 20.14
C GLN A 145 -1.47 -14.80 20.04
N GLU A 146 -0.56 -15.70 20.39
CA GLU A 146 0.88 -15.45 20.24
C GLU A 146 1.26 -15.13 18.78
N GLY A 147 2.06 -14.08 18.61
CA GLY A 147 2.55 -13.62 17.31
C GLY A 147 1.57 -12.72 16.54
N PHE A 148 0.43 -12.38 17.12
CA PHE A 148 -0.63 -11.57 16.53
C PHE A 148 -1.07 -10.46 17.47
N LEU A 149 -1.75 -9.43 16.93
CA LEU A 149 -2.46 -8.44 17.72
C LEU A 149 -3.78 -9.05 18.28
N PRO A 150 -4.33 -8.54 19.40
CA PRO A 150 -3.86 -7.40 20.18
C PRO A 150 -2.73 -7.78 21.16
N VAL A 151 -1.91 -6.78 21.50
CA VAL A 151 -0.82 -6.95 22.46
C VAL A 151 -0.73 -5.76 23.41
N LYS A 152 -0.13 -5.99 24.60
CA LYS A 152 0.42 -4.92 25.41
C LYS A 152 1.95 -4.89 25.22
N ILE A 153 2.50 -3.72 25.00
CA ILE A 153 3.93 -3.49 24.80
C ILE A 153 4.46 -2.62 25.93
N ASN A 154 5.42 -3.14 26.69
CA ASN A 154 6.25 -2.33 27.56
C ASN A 154 7.56 -2.04 26.80
N GLY A 155 7.69 -0.82 26.30
CA GLY A 155 8.80 -0.42 25.45
C GLY A 155 10.12 -0.31 26.20
N GLN A 156 11.22 -0.43 25.46
CA GLN A 156 12.57 -0.28 26.01
C GLN A 156 13.40 0.67 25.14
N ARG A 157 13.62 1.89 25.64
CA ARG A 157 14.51 2.86 25.00
C ARG A 157 15.96 2.36 25.00
N LYS A 158 16.67 2.63 23.90
CA LYS A 158 18.08 2.23 23.72
C LYS A 158 18.99 3.43 23.64
N ASP A 159 20.01 3.45 24.48
CA ASP A 159 21.09 4.47 24.49
C ASP A 159 22.39 3.97 23.81
N GLN A 160 22.37 2.75 23.26
CA GLN A 160 23.47 2.15 22.52
C GLN A 160 23.07 1.93 21.05
N LYS A 161 24.09 1.78 20.17
CA LYS A 161 23.83 1.42 18.76
C LYS A 161 23.01 0.13 18.71
N LEU A 162 21.89 0.18 18.04
CA LEU A 162 21.02 -0.98 17.85
C LEU A 162 21.53 -1.80 16.66
N THR A 163 21.84 -3.07 16.90
CA THR A 163 22.16 -4.04 15.84
C THR A 163 21.15 -5.18 15.87
N VAL A 164 20.47 -5.41 14.77
CA VAL A 164 19.41 -6.44 14.64
C VAL A 164 19.58 -7.26 13.37
N ARG A 165 18.99 -8.45 13.38
CA ARG A 165 18.87 -9.32 12.20
C ARG A 165 17.40 -9.46 11.84
N LEU A 166 17.06 -9.38 10.55
CA LEU A 166 15.69 -9.36 10.09
C LEU A 166 15.52 -10.18 8.80
N ASP A 167 14.52 -11.04 8.78
CA ASP A 167 14.01 -11.70 7.59
C ASP A 167 12.84 -10.87 7.02
N ILE A 168 12.94 -10.50 5.75
CA ILE A 168 11.92 -9.70 5.05
C ILE A 168 11.18 -10.49 3.96
N SER A 169 11.35 -11.80 3.90
CA SER A 169 10.71 -12.66 2.91
C SER A 169 9.18 -12.56 2.96
N ARG A 170 8.61 -12.49 4.16
CA ARG A 170 7.17 -12.38 4.40
C ARG A 170 6.62 -10.96 4.34
N SER A 171 7.42 -9.97 4.75
CA SER A 171 6.98 -8.57 4.77
C SER A 171 8.15 -7.59 4.84
N THR A 172 8.21 -6.69 3.87
CA THR A 172 9.14 -5.55 3.87
C THR A 172 8.74 -4.44 4.86
N GLN A 173 7.52 -4.51 5.42
CA GLN A 173 7.01 -3.49 6.35
C GLN A 173 7.77 -3.48 7.68
N PHE A 174 8.30 -4.62 8.13
CA PHE A 174 9.09 -4.68 9.36
C PHE A 174 10.40 -3.91 9.23
N LEU A 175 11.10 -4.06 8.09
CA LEU A 175 12.30 -3.27 7.80
C LEU A 175 11.97 -1.78 7.69
N SER A 176 10.93 -1.42 6.95
CA SER A 176 10.47 -0.04 6.85
C SER A 176 10.15 0.56 8.22
N ALA A 177 9.49 -0.20 9.11
CA ALA A 177 9.17 0.23 10.46
C ALA A 177 10.43 0.57 11.27
N MET A 178 11.43 -0.32 11.26
CA MET A 178 12.69 -0.11 11.99
C MET A 178 13.51 1.07 11.43
N LEU A 179 13.54 1.23 10.11
CA LEU A 179 14.22 2.38 9.49
C LEU A 179 13.56 3.70 9.88
N LEU A 180 12.23 3.79 9.82
CA LEU A 180 11.48 5.01 10.11
C LEU A 180 11.64 5.50 11.55
N ILE A 181 11.83 4.59 12.51
CA ILE A 181 12.00 4.96 13.93
C ILE A 181 13.46 5.30 14.30
N SER A 182 14.36 5.31 13.34
CA SER A 182 15.79 5.55 13.60
C SER A 182 16.09 6.86 14.36
N PRO A 183 15.31 7.96 14.25
CA PRO A 183 15.49 9.14 15.09
C PRO A 183 15.31 8.89 16.60
N MET A 184 14.63 7.79 16.98
CA MET A 184 14.50 7.37 18.38
C MET A 184 15.78 6.67 18.91
N LEU A 185 16.74 6.36 18.03
CA LEU A 185 17.95 5.57 18.30
C LEU A 185 19.18 6.48 18.19
N PRO A 186 19.56 7.20 19.26
CA PRO A 186 20.58 8.27 19.21
C PRO A 186 21.98 7.79 18.79
N GLN A 187 22.27 6.50 18.99
CA GLN A 187 23.56 5.89 18.61
C GLN A 187 23.51 5.14 17.27
N GLY A 188 22.39 5.30 16.52
CA GLY A 188 22.22 4.73 15.19
C GLY A 188 21.69 3.29 15.17
N LEU A 189 21.48 2.79 13.97
CA LEU A 189 20.82 1.51 13.70
C LEU A 189 21.60 0.74 12.64
N HIS A 190 21.84 -0.53 12.90
CA HIS A 190 22.39 -1.48 11.93
C HIS A 190 21.43 -2.68 11.79
N ILE A 191 20.98 -2.98 10.58
CA ILE A 191 20.07 -4.10 10.29
C ILE A 191 20.73 -5.02 9.29
N GLN A 192 21.00 -6.26 9.68
CA GLN A 192 21.44 -7.32 8.78
C GLN A 192 20.23 -8.09 8.25
N ILE A 193 20.05 -8.11 6.93
CA ILE A 193 19.01 -8.92 6.31
C ILE A 193 19.46 -10.37 6.21
N THR A 194 18.60 -11.29 6.63
CA THR A 194 18.90 -12.73 6.66
C THR A 194 18.23 -13.51 5.53
N SER A 195 17.18 -12.95 4.90
CA SER A 195 16.51 -13.52 3.73
C SER A 195 17.31 -13.32 2.44
N GLU A 196 16.97 -14.08 1.38
CA GLU A 196 17.50 -13.88 0.02
C GLU A 196 17.05 -12.53 -0.54
N LYS A 197 15.77 -12.19 -0.38
CA LYS A 197 15.26 -10.86 -0.69
C LYS A 197 15.83 -9.86 0.31
N THR A 198 16.54 -8.87 -0.19
CA THR A 198 17.22 -7.86 0.65
C THR A 198 16.70 -6.45 0.48
N ASP A 199 15.90 -6.18 -0.57
CA ASP A 199 15.33 -4.86 -0.87
C ASP A 199 13.92 -5.02 -1.47
N GLY A 200 13.26 -3.90 -1.77
CA GLY A 200 11.95 -3.86 -2.42
C GLY A 200 11.42 -2.44 -2.56
N SER A 201 10.40 -2.25 -3.41
CA SER A 201 9.86 -0.93 -3.74
C SER A 201 9.41 -0.13 -2.51
N TYR A 202 8.76 -0.76 -1.54
CA TYR A 202 8.32 -0.08 -0.31
C TYR A 202 9.48 0.29 0.63
N ILE A 203 10.59 -0.45 0.59
CA ILE A 203 11.82 -0.08 1.31
C ILE A 203 12.46 1.13 0.64
N ARG A 204 12.50 1.16 -0.70
CA ARG A 204 13.01 2.30 -1.47
C ARG A 204 12.17 3.56 -1.24
N ILE A 205 10.84 3.47 -1.21
CA ILE A 205 9.96 4.59 -0.81
C ILE A 205 10.35 5.09 0.59
N THR A 206 10.54 4.19 1.55
CA THR A 206 10.93 4.55 2.92
C THR A 206 12.24 5.31 2.93
N ARG A 207 13.29 4.77 2.29
CA ARG A 207 14.62 5.39 2.24
C ARG A 207 14.60 6.75 1.53
N ASN A 208 13.92 6.86 0.40
CA ASN A 208 13.78 8.12 -0.34
C ASN A 208 13.07 9.19 0.50
N MET A 209 12.00 8.82 1.21
CA MET A 209 11.33 9.75 2.12
C MET A 209 12.24 10.15 3.27
N MET A 210 12.95 9.21 3.92
CA MET A 210 13.89 9.50 5.00
C MET A 210 14.99 10.45 4.53
N GLU A 211 15.59 10.22 3.38
CA GLU A 211 16.61 11.09 2.79
C GLU A 211 16.03 12.50 2.52
N ASN A 212 14.85 12.59 1.95
CA ASN A 212 14.14 13.86 1.73
C ASN A 212 13.87 14.62 3.03
N TRP A 213 13.75 13.92 4.16
CA TRP A 213 13.53 14.48 5.49
C TRP A 213 14.82 14.66 6.32
N GLY A 214 16.00 14.42 5.72
CA GLY A 214 17.31 14.66 6.33
C GLY A 214 17.99 13.44 6.93
N VAL A 215 17.41 12.25 6.83
CA VAL A 215 17.98 11.02 7.38
C VAL A 215 18.46 10.11 6.25
N GLN A 216 19.78 9.96 6.12
CA GLN A 216 20.38 9.05 5.13
C GLN A 216 20.43 7.61 5.65
N THR A 217 20.13 6.67 4.77
CA THR A 217 20.25 5.23 5.00
C THR A 217 21.29 4.65 4.04
N GLN A 218 22.35 4.08 4.55
CA GLN A 218 23.32 3.32 3.76
C GLN A 218 22.80 1.90 3.53
N PHE A 219 23.07 1.35 2.36
CA PHE A 219 22.72 -0.04 2.00
C PHE A 219 23.83 -0.63 1.13
N ASP A 220 24.39 -1.75 1.57
CA ASP A 220 25.51 -2.44 0.90
C ASP A 220 25.09 -3.69 0.09
N GLY A 221 23.78 -3.90 -0.09
CA GLY A 221 23.20 -5.09 -0.72
C GLY A 221 22.66 -6.12 0.28
N LYS A 222 23.04 -6.03 1.56
CA LYS A 222 22.60 -6.95 2.62
C LYS A 222 22.33 -6.26 3.97
N ASN A 223 23.02 -5.16 4.24
CA ASN A 223 22.92 -4.45 5.51
C ASN A 223 22.38 -3.05 5.29
N TYR A 224 21.48 -2.62 6.17
CA TYR A 224 21.01 -1.24 6.26
C TYR A 224 21.65 -0.57 7.48
N GLU A 225 22.12 0.66 7.30
CA GLU A 225 22.71 1.43 8.38
C GLU A 225 22.18 2.87 8.40
N VAL A 226 21.81 3.33 9.58
CA VAL A 226 21.51 4.72 9.87
C VAL A 226 22.49 5.22 10.92
N MET A 227 23.17 6.32 10.61
CA MET A 227 24.23 6.87 11.47
C MET A 227 23.65 7.49 12.74
N PRO A 228 24.47 7.63 13.82
CA PRO A 228 24.10 8.34 15.03
C PRO A 228 23.62 9.76 14.75
N GLY A 229 22.69 10.26 15.58
CA GLY A 229 22.15 11.62 15.49
C GLY A 229 21.15 11.84 14.36
N ALA A 230 20.53 10.77 13.83
CA ALA A 230 19.47 10.89 12.84
C ALA A 230 18.27 11.69 13.41
N ALA A 231 17.79 12.66 12.65
CA ALA A 231 16.62 13.47 13.00
C ALA A 231 15.87 13.91 11.75
N TYR A 232 14.56 14.02 11.82
CA TYR A 232 13.72 14.53 10.74
C TYR A 232 13.56 16.06 10.87
N HIS A 233 13.82 16.80 9.78
CA HIS A 233 13.88 18.28 9.79
C HIS A 233 12.92 18.97 8.81
N LYS A 234 11.90 18.26 8.31
CA LYS A 234 10.90 18.90 7.44
C LYS A 234 9.92 19.76 8.23
N THR A 235 9.51 20.88 7.62
CA THR A 235 8.39 21.71 8.09
C THR A 235 7.15 21.54 7.23
N THR A 236 7.33 21.11 5.97
CA THR A 236 6.25 20.86 5.01
C THR A 236 6.57 19.65 4.14
N TYR A 237 5.58 18.87 3.80
CA TYR A 237 5.71 17.74 2.88
C TYR A 237 4.42 17.56 2.08
N VAL A 238 4.57 17.33 0.78
CA VAL A 238 3.44 17.02 -0.12
C VAL A 238 3.47 15.54 -0.43
N VAL A 239 2.38 14.85 -0.08
CA VAL A 239 2.18 13.43 -0.39
C VAL A 239 1.90 13.28 -1.88
N GLU A 240 2.64 12.42 -2.57
CA GLU A 240 2.41 12.12 -3.98
C GLU A 240 1.01 11.51 -4.19
N PRO A 241 0.36 11.77 -5.34
CA PRO A 241 -0.84 11.01 -5.73
C PRO A 241 -0.58 9.51 -5.77
N ASP A 242 -1.59 8.72 -5.46
CA ASP A 242 -1.46 7.26 -5.35
C ASP A 242 -1.31 6.62 -6.73
N MET A 243 -0.11 6.11 -7.03
CA MET A 243 0.19 5.42 -8.28
C MET A 243 -0.58 4.10 -8.41
N SER A 244 -0.84 3.40 -7.31
CA SER A 244 -1.68 2.20 -7.33
C SER A 244 -3.09 2.51 -7.81
N ALA A 245 -3.67 3.61 -7.29
CA ALA A 245 -5.00 4.06 -7.70
C ALA A 245 -5.04 4.51 -9.18
N ALA A 246 -3.98 5.14 -9.66
CA ALA A 246 -3.84 5.53 -11.07
C ALA A 246 -3.90 4.33 -12.03
N CYS A 247 -3.30 3.20 -11.64
CA CYS A 247 -3.22 2.01 -12.47
C CYS A 247 -4.61 1.43 -12.85
N TYR A 248 -5.64 1.59 -12.03
CA TYR A 248 -6.99 1.13 -12.41
C TYR A 248 -7.54 1.92 -13.61
N PHE A 249 -7.34 3.22 -13.65
CA PHE A 249 -7.79 4.07 -14.76
C PHE A 249 -6.95 3.82 -16.03
N TYR A 250 -5.65 3.58 -15.88
CA TYR A 250 -4.79 3.18 -17.00
C TYR A 250 -5.18 1.80 -17.54
N GLY A 251 -5.51 0.85 -16.66
CA GLY A 251 -6.04 -0.46 -17.05
C GLY A 251 -7.37 -0.35 -17.80
N ALA A 252 -8.24 0.55 -17.37
CA ALA A 252 -9.49 0.83 -18.08
C ALA A 252 -9.24 1.35 -19.51
N ALA A 253 -8.30 2.29 -19.68
CA ALA A 253 -7.92 2.78 -21.01
C ALA A 253 -7.35 1.65 -21.88
N ALA A 254 -6.49 0.80 -21.31
CA ALA A 254 -5.88 -0.31 -22.04
C ALA A 254 -6.93 -1.27 -22.64
N ILE A 255 -7.86 -1.75 -21.81
CA ILE A 255 -8.83 -2.76 -22.26
C ILE A 255 -10.00 -2.19 -23.08
N THR A 256 -10.22 -0.87 -23.08
CA THR A 256 -11.30 -0.24 -23.83
C THR A 256 -10.82 0.38 -25.14
N GLY A 257 -9.50 0.40 -25.39
CA GLY A 257 -8.91 1.10 -26.53
C GLY A 257 -9.09 2.63 -26.43
N GLY A 258 -9.29 3.12 -25.21
CA GLY A 258 -9.53 4.51 -24.89
C GLY A 258 -8.31 5.22 -24.35
N LYS A 259 -8.56 6.31 -23.64
CA LYS A 259 -7.54 7.17 -23.05
C LYS A 259 -7.85 7.51 -21.61
N ALA A 260 -6.83 7.50 -20.75
CA ALA A 260 -6.92 8.00 -19.39
C ALA A 260 -5.73 8.89 -19.04
N ILE A 261 -6.01 10.07 -18.50
CA ILE A 261 -5.04 10.97 -17.88
C ILE A 261 -5.29 10.99 -16.38
N VAL A 262 -4.27 10.67 -15.59
CA VAL A 262 -4.33 10.84 -14.14
C VAL A 262 -3.53 12.09 -13.77
N LYS A 263 -4.26 13.09 -13.26
CA LYS A 263 -3.69 14.42 -12.97
C LYS A 263 -2.64 14.34 -11.87
N ASN A 264 -1.58 15.12 -12.06
CA ASN A 264 -0.45 15.28 -11.11
C ASN A 264 0.31 13.98 -10.81
N VAL A 265 0.10 12.92 -11.57
CA VAL A 265 0.96 11.73 -11.57
C VAL A 265 1.96 11.86 -12.72
N HIS A 266 3.26 11.85 -12.42
CA HIS A 266 4.33 12.07 -13.38
C HIS A 266 5.39 10.96 -13.33
N MET A 267 6.28 10.91 -14.31
CA MET A 267 7.33 9.87 -14.40
C MET A 267 8.38 9.96 -13.30
N ASP A 268 8.49 11.07 -12.59
CA ASP A 268 9.33 11.24 -11.41
C ASP A 268 8.72 10.68 -10.12
N ASN A 269 7.46 10.19 -10.16
CA ASN A 269 6.80 9.52 -9.04
C ASN A 269 7.70 8.41 -8.47
N THR A 270 7.82 8.36 -7.14
CA THR A 270 8.75 7.47 -6.44
C THR A 270 8.17 6.11 -6.07
N GLN A 271 6.87 5.91 -6.29
CA GLN A 271 6.16 4.68 -5.93
C GLN A 271 6.48 3.53 -6.90
N GLY A 272 6.65 2.32 -6.35
CA GLY A 272 7.05 1.13 -7.12
C GLY A 272 6.07 0.74 -8.21
N ASP A 273 4.79 0.99 -8.00
CA ASP A 273 3.72 0.68 -8.96
C ASP A 273 3.83 1.45 -10.29
N LYS A 274 4.70 2.46 -10.35
CA LYS A 274 5.09 3.11 -11.62
C LYS A 274 5.61 2.09 -12.65
N LYS A 275 6.19 0.98 -12.23
CA LYS A 275 6.64 -0.09 -13.13
C LYS A 275 5.50 -0.69 -13.97
N PHE A 276 4.25 -0.56 -13.50
CA PHE A 276 3.09 -1.00 -14.26
C PHE A 276 2.91 -0.24 -15.58
N LEU A 277 3.44 0.97 -15.69
CA LEU A 277 3.45 1.71 -16.97
C LEU A 277 4.24 0.95 -18.05
N ASN A 278 5.38 0.34 -17.68
CA ASN A 278 6.17 -0.47 -18.62
C ASN A 278 5.42 -1.74 -19.02
N VAL A 279 4.61 -2.31 -18.12
CA VAL A 279 3.71 -3.43 -18.45
C VAL A 279 2.68 -2.98 -19.48
N LEU A 280 2.05 -1.83 -19.27
CA LEU A 280 1.06 -1.28 -20.21
C LEU A 280 1.67 -1.04 -21.60
N GLU A 281 2.92 -0.57 -21.70
CA GLU A 281 3.61 -0.43 -22.99
C GLU A 281 3.83 -1.80 -23.65
N GLN A 282 4.21 -2.83 -22.90
CA GLN A 282 4.35 -4.19 -23.41
C GLN A 282 3.01 -4.81 -23.82
N LEU A 283 1.92 -4.40 -23.19
CA LEU A 283 0.55 -4.79 -23.56
C LEU A 283 0.04 -4.05 -24.82
N GLY A 284 0.84 -3.15 -25.40
CA GLY A 284 0.51 -2.40 -26.61
C GLY A 284 -0.07 -1.00 -26.38
N CYS A 285 -0.06 -0.50 -25.15
CA CYS A 285 -0.50 0.86 -24.85
C CYS A 285 0.60 1.89 -25.18
N LYS A 286 0.16 3.12 -25.45
CA LYS A 286 1.06 4.27 -25.52
C LYS A 286 1.00 5.04 -24.20
N VAL A 287 2.17 5.23 -23.58
CA VAL A 287 2.34 5.98 -22.34
C VAL A 287 3.04 7.29 -22.63
N THR A 288 2.49 8.41 -22.13
CA THR A 288 3.06 9.75 -22.34
C THR A 288 2.93 10.58 -21.07
N ASP A 289 4.02 11.18 -20.60
CA ASP A 289 3.95 12.16 -19.52
C ASP A 289 3.60 13.53 -20.13
N THR A 290 2.46 14.07 -19.72
CA THR A 290 1.94 15.36 -20.18
C THR A 290 1.99 16.41 -19.07
N ALA A 291 1.82 17.68 -19.40
CA ALA A 291 1.74 18.74 -18.40
C ALA A 291 0.60 18.55 -17.35
N LYS A 292 -0.40 17.71 -17.64
CA LYS A 292 -1.49 17.42 -16.71
C LYS A 292 -1.21 16.18 -15.85
N GLY A 293 -0.33 15.32 -16.29
CA GLY A 293 -0.01 14.02 -15.71
C GLY A 293 0.16 12.94 -16.78
N ILE A 294 0.46 11.74 -16.34
CA ILE A 294 0.63 10.59 -17.25
C ILE A 294 -0.68 10.26 -17.95
N CYS A 295 -0.57 10.13 -19.25
CA CYS A 295 -1.61 9.73 -20.17
C CYS A 295 -1.30 8.33 -20.69
N VAL A 296 -2.27 7.42 -20.60
CA VAL A 296 -2.24 6.09 -21.23
C VAL A 296 -3.32 6.03 -22.29
N GLU A 297 -2.90 5.65 -23.52
CA GLU A 297 -3.79 5.37 -24.64
C GLU A 297 -3.75 3.86 -24.91
N GLY A 298 -4.90 3.19 -24.84
CA GLY A 298 -5.02 1.74 -25.09
C GLY A 298 -4.85 1.39 -26.58
N PRO A 299 -4.47 0.13 -26.89
CA PRO A 299 -4.42 -0.35 -28.25
C PRO A 299 -5.82 -0.35 -28.90
N GLU A 300 -5.85 -0.36 -30.23
CA GLU A 300 -7.11 -0.34 -30.97
C GLU A 300 -8.06 -1.47 -30.53
N HIS A 301 -9.31 -1.13 -30.30
CA HIS A 301 -10.35 -2.04 -29.78
C HIS A 301 -10.03 -2.65 -28.38
N GLY A 302 -9.01 -2.18 -27.68
CA GLY A 302 -8.60 -2.72 -26.39
C GLY A 302 -8.03 -4.14 -26.46
N ASN A 303 -7.47 -4.52 -27.60
CA ASN A 303 -6.81 -5.81 -27.80
C ASN A 303 -5.36 -5.74 -27.30
N ILE A 304 -5.18 -6.04 -26.03
CA ILE A 304 -3.87 -6.04 -25.37
C ILE A 304 -3.10 -7.32 -25.69
N HIS A 305 -1.77 -7.28 -25.59
CA HIS A 305 -0.93 -8.45 -25.79
C HIS A 305 -0.86 -9.34 -24.55
N GLY A 306 -0.63 -10.65 -24.75
CA GLY A 306 -0.23 -11.53 -23.65
C GLY A 306 1.19 -11.22 -23.17
N ILE A 307 1.51 -11.58 -21.93
CA ILE A 307 2.81 -11.27 -21.32
C ILE A 307 3.19 -12.33 -20.27
N ASP A 308 4.50 -12.55 -20.14
CA ASP A 308 5.11 -13.26 -19.01
C ASP A 308 5.91 -12.24 -18.20
N ILE A 309 5.54 -12.06 -16.90
CA ILE A 309 6.02 -10.93 -16.10
C ILE A 309 6.27 -11.30 -14.64
N ASP A 310 7.46 -10.90 -14.14
CA ASP A 310 7.77 -10.88 -12.71
C ASP A 310 7.19 -9.60 -12.07
N MET A 311 6.26 -9.78 -11.14
CA MET A 311 5.62 -8.66 -10.43
C MET A 311 6.04 -8.54 -8.96
N ASN A 312 7.15 -9.15 -8.54
CA ASN A 312 7.62 -9.09 -7.15
C ASN A 312 7.74 -7.66 -6.59
N ASP A 313 8.19 -6.71 -7.40
CA ASP A 313 8.46 -5.33 -6.96
C ASP A 313 7.22 -4.40 -6.99
N PHE A 314 6.14 -4.80 -7.67
CA PHE A 314 4.89 -4.03 -7.79
C PHE A 314 3.66 -4.95 -7.78
N SER A 315 3.70 -5.94 -6.93
CA SER A 315 2.72 -7.03 -6.83
C SER A 315 1.30 -6.56 -6.46
N ASP A 316 1.15 -5.36 -5.97
CA ASP A 316 -0.14 -4.72 -5.74
C ASP A 316 -0.95 -4.51 -7.03
N GLN A 317 -0.30 -4.53 -8.20
CA GLN A 317 -0.94 -4.43 -9.51
C GLN A 317 -1.29 -5.79 -10.13
N THR A 318 -1.01 -6.89 -9.45
CA THR A 318 -1.39 -8.24 -9.90
C THR A 318 -2.89 -8.35 -10.18
N MET A 319 -3.75 -7.81 -9.30
CA MET A 319 -5.20 -7.82 -9.47
C MET A 319 -5.63 -7.02 -10.71
N THR A 320 -4.98 -5.87 -10.95
CA THR A 320 -5.26 -5.01 -12.11
C THR A 320 -4.92 -5.74 -13.41
N LEU A 321 -3.71 -6.29 -13.50
CA LEU A 321 -3.27 -7.05 -14.69
C LEU A 321 -4.15 -8.30 -14.90
N ALA A 322 -4.49 -9.00 -13.83
CA ALA A 322 -5.34 -10.19 -13.88
C ALA A 322 -6.75 -9.88 -14.40
N ALA A 323 -7.34 -8.75 -14.01
CA ALA A 323 -8.65 -8.32 -14.52
C ALA A 323 -8.60 -7.89 -15.99
N MET A 324 -7.44 -7.46 -16.48
CA MET A 324 -7.22 -7.11 -17.90
C MET A 324 -6.95 -8.34 -18.77
N ALA A 325 -6.32 -9.37 -18.20
CA ALA A 325 -5.80 -10.54 -18.92
C ALA A 325 -6.83 -11.29 -19.79
N PRO A 326 -8.12 -11.40 -19.47
CA PRO A 326 -9.10 -12.03 -20.36
C PRO A 326 -9.19 -11.41 -21.75
N TYR A 327 -8.83 -10.15 -21.89
CA TYR A 327 -8.88 -9.38 -23.14
C TYR A 327 -7.55 -9.39 -23.93
N ALA A 328 -6.58 -10.19 -23.50
CA ALA A 328 -5.30 -10.34 -24.18
C ALA A 328 -5.42 -11.28 -25.40
N ASP A 329 -4.47 -11.18 -26.34
CA ASP A 329 -4.37 -12.05 -27.52
C ASP A 329 -3.63 -13.38 -27.24
N ALA A 330 -2.95 -13.48 -26.09
CA ALA A 330 -2.22 -14.66 -25.63
C ALA A 330 -2.29 -14.76 -24.09
N PRO A 331 -1.90 -15.91 -23.48
CA PRO A 331 -1.88 -16.04 -22.03
C PRO A 331 -1.06 -14.97 -21.32
N VAL A 332 -1.52 -14.56 -20.14
CA VAL A 332 -0.82 -13.68 -19.20
C VAL A 332 -0.32 -14.53 -18.05
N HIS A 333 1.01 -14.65 -17.91
CA HIS A 333 1.66 -15.32 -16.79
C HIS A 333 2.27 -14.30 -15.84
N ILE A 334 1.96 -14.41 -14.54
CA ILE A 334 2.44 -13.50 -13.49
C ILE A 334 3.14 -14.33 -12.43
N SER A 335 4.42 -14.03 -12.17
CA SER A 335 5.28 -14.80 -11.28
C SER A 335 5.86 -13.97 -10.11
N HIS A 336 6.46 -14.67 -9.15
CA HIS A 336 7.09 -14.13 -7.93
C HIS A 336 6.15 -13.28 -7.06
N ILE A 337 4.92 -13.73 -6.95
CA ILE A 337 3.84 -13.04 -6.22
C ILE A 337 3.33 -13.80 -4.98
N GLY A 338 3.94 -14.90 -4.56
CA GLY A 338 3.47 -15.76 -3.45
C GLY A 338 3.24 -15.00 -2.13
N HIS A 339 4.01 -13.93 -1.90
CA HIS A 339 3.86 -13.09 -0.70
C HIS A 339 2.51 -12.34 -0.62
N ILE A 340 1.77 -12.17 -1.76
CA ILE A 340 0.45 -11.51 -1.71
C ILE A 340 -0.65 -12.39 -1.12
N ARG A 341 -0.38 -13.69 -0.91
CA ARG A 341 -1.30 -14.59 -0.18
C ARG A 341 -1.48 -14.21 1.29
N LEU A 342 -0.51 -13.50 1.87
CA LEU A 342 -0.47 -13.09 3.28
C LEU A 342 -0.85 -11.62 3.51
N GLN A 343 -1.47 -10.98 2.52
CA GLN A 343 -1.86 -9.58 2.60
C GLN A 343 -3.30 -9.41 3.14
N GLU A 344 -4.12 -8.59 2.50
CA GLU A 344 -5.51 -8.35 2.91
C GLU A 344 -6.37 -9.61 2.77
N SER A 345 -6.09 -10.39 1.72
CA SER A 345 -6.68 -11.69 1.42
C SER A 345 -5.60 -12.63 0.86
N ASP A 346 -5.89 -13.92 0.65
CA ASP A 346 -5.11 -14.73 -0.27
C ASP A 346 -5.43 -14.27 -1.70
N ARG A 347 -4.69 -13.27 -2.17
CA ARG A 347 -4.97 -12.58 -3.44
C ARG A 347 -4.86 -13.48 -4.64
N ILE A 348 -3.90 -14.41 -4.69
CA ILE A 348 -3.77 -15.35 -5.81
C ILE A 348 -5.02 -16.23 -5.89
N HIS A 349 -5.43 -16.82 -4.77
CA HIS A 349 -6.62 -17.64 -4.72
C HIS A 349 -7.91 -16.85 -5.04
N ALA A 350 -8.03 -15.62 -4.54
CA ALA A 350 -9.16 -14.73 -4.81
C ALA A 350 -9.25 -14.40 -6.31
N ILE A 351 -8.15 -14.00 -6.95
CA ILE A 351 -8.08 -13.70 -8.38
C ILE A 351 -8.57 -14.91 -9.21
N VAL A 352 -7.98 -16.08 -8.98
CA VAL A 352 -8.29 -17.29 -9.75
C VAL A 352 -9.73 -17.71 -9.54
N THR A 353 -10.23 -17.63 -8.31
CA THR A 353 -11.61 -17.98 -7.98
C THR A 353 -12.61 -17.08 -8.69
N GLU A 354 -12.39 -15.76 -8.69
CA GLU A 354 -13.33 -14.80 -9.27
C GLU A 354 -13.25 -14.76 -10.80
N LEU A 355 -12.06 -14.94 -11.39
CA LEU A 355 -11.95 -15.10 -12.85
C LEU A 355 -12.63 -16.39 -13.33
N ARG A 356 -12.46 -17.51 -12.62
CA ARG A 356 -13.19 -18.76 -12.93
C ARG A 356 -14.69 -18.59 -12.77
N ARG A 357 -15.16 -17.82 -11.76
CA ARG A 357 -16.58 -17.47 -11.57
C ARG A 357 -17.12 -16.69 -12.77
N ALA A 358 -16.30 -15.84 -13.39
CA ALA A 358 -16.62 -15.12 -14.62
C ALA A 358 -16.37 -15.95 -15.90
N GLY A 359 -16.07 -17.25 -15.80
CA GLY A 359 -15.89 -18.16 -16.92
C GLY A 359 -14.50 -18.15 -17.57
N ILE A 360 -13.51 -17.55 -16.93
CA ILE A 360 -12.15 -17.44 -17.47
C ILE A 360 -11.29 -18.61 -16.97
N ARG A 361 -10.59 -19.26 -17.90
CA ARG A 361 -9.61 -20.30 -17.56
C ARG A 361 -8.39 -19.69 -16.89
N CYS A 362 -8.05 -20.19 -15.69
CA CYS A 362 -6.86 -19.79 -14.93
C CYS A 362 -6.17 -21.02 -14.33
N GLU A 363 -4.86 -20.95 -14.21
CA GLU A 363 -4.02 -21.90 -13.48
C GLU A 363 -3.41 -21.17 -12.26
N GLU A 364 -3.53 -21.80 -11.09
CA GLU A 364 -3.03 -21.29 -9.81
C GLU A 364 -1.79 -22.07 -9.42
N GLU A 365 -0.71 -21.36 -9.08
CA GLU A 365 0.52 -21.92 -8.53
C GLU A 365 0.80 -21.30 -7.16
N GLU A 366 1.77 -21.80 -6.42
CA GLU A 366 2.13 -21.28 -5.09
C GLU A 366 2.58 -19.83 -5.16
N ASP A 367 3.40 -19.48 -6.13
CA ASP A 367 4.05 -18.17 -6.33
C ASP A 367 3.73 -17.50 -7.67
N ALA A 368 2.77 -18.04 -8.42
CA ALA A 368 2.42 -17.56 -9.76
C ALA A 368 0.96 -17.84 -10.12
N LEU A 369 0.51 -17.25 -11.19
CA LEU A 369 -0.76 -17.58 -11.83
C LEU A 369 -0.69 -17.37 -13.34
N THR A 370 -1.45 -18.18 -14.09
CA THR A 370 -1.62 -18.02 -15.54
C THR A 370 -3.08 -17.81 -15.87
N ILE A 371 -3.38 -16.79 -16.65
CA ILE A 371 -4.72 -16.43 -17.10
C ILE A 371 -4.78 -16.55 -18.62
N TYR A 372 -5.78 -17.28 -19.11
CA TYR A 372 -5.96 -17.48 -20.56
C TYR A 372 -6.97 -16.48 -21.12
N PRO A 373 -6.76 -16.02 -22.35
CA PRO A 373 -7.75 -15.19 -23.05
C PRO A 373 -9.13 -15.84 -23.06
N GLY A 374 -10.18 -15.01 -22.98
CA GLY A 374 -11.56 -15.49 -22.99
C GLY A 374 -12.58 -14.35 -22.92
N VAL A 375 -13.83 -14.71 -23.04
CA VAL A 375 -14.94 -13.75 -22.91
C VAL A 375 -15.57 -13.95 -21.55
N PRO A 376 -15.39 -13.02 -20.59
CA PRO A 376 -16.05 -13.13 -19.29
C PRO A 376 -17.58 -13.09 -19.45
N HIS A 377 -18.30 -13.74 -18.53
CA HIS A 377 -19.75 -13.64 -18.46
C HIS A 377 -20.20 -12.98 -17.14
N ALA A 378 -21.50 -12.70 -17.03
CA ALA A 378 -22.12 -12.11 -15.84
C ALA A 378 -21.73 -12.87 -14.56
N ALA A 379 -21.28 -12.16 -13.56
CA ALA A 379 -20.86 -12.73 -12.28
C ALA A 379 -20.94 -11.72 -11.13
N VAL A 380 -21.22 -12.20 -9.92
CA VAL A 380 -21.04 -11.43 -8.69
C VAL A 380 -19.63 -11.72 -8.17
N ILE A 381 -18.77 -10.72 -8.23
CA ILE A 381 -17.37 -10.77 -7.84
C ILE A 381 -17.26 -10.53 -6.35
N LYS A 382 -16.75 -11.48 -5.59
CA LYS A 382 -16.44 -11.33 -4.18
C LYS A 382 -15.15 -10.55 -4.00
N THR A 383 -15.16 -9.60 -3.08
CA THR A 383 -14.00 -8.73 -2.83
C THR A 383 -13.07 -9.23 -1.73
N TYR A 384 -13.53 -10.15 -0.88
CA TYR A 384 -12.76 -10.67 0.26
C TYR A 384 -12.30 -9.58 1.23
N GLU A 385 -13.11 -8.51 1.38
CA GLU A 385 -12.74 -7.30 2.14
C GLU A 385 -11.45 -6.63 1.62
N ASP A 386 -11.07 -6.91 0.37
CA ASP A 386 -9.87 -6.37 -0.27
C ASP A 386 -10.26 -5.31 -1.32
N HIS A 387 -9.92 -4.06 -1.01
CA HIS A 387 -10.18 -2.91 -1.86
C HIS A 387 -9.57 -3.04 -3.26
N ARG A 388 -8.41 -3.75 -3.39
CA ARG A 388 -7.78 -3.94 -4.70
C ARG A 388 -8.55 -4.93 -5.56
N MET A 389 -9.12 -5.98 -4.96
CA MET A 389 -10.06 -6.87 -5.68
C MET A 389 -11.26 -6.10 -6.20
N ALA A 390 -11.89 -5.26 -5.36
CA ALA A 390 -13.05 -4.47 -5.76
C ALA A 390 -12.75 -3.54 -6.94
N MET A 391 -11.68 -2.73 -6.83
CA MET A 391 -11.32 -1.74 -7.86
C MET A 391 -10.81 -2.40 -9.15
N ALA A 392 -9.93 -3.40 -9.06
CA ALA A 392 -9.40 -4.08 -10.23
C ALA A 392 -10.46 -4.84 -11.01
N PHE A 393 -11.31 -5.60 -10.30
CA PHE A 393 -12.33 -6.43 -10.97
C PHE A 393 -13.52 -5.62 -11.49
N SER A 394 -13.67 -4.34 -11.11
CA SER A 394 -14.62 -3.44 -11.77
C SER A 394 -14.27 -3.23 -13.25
N LEU A 395 -12.99 -3.42 -13.63
CA LEU A 395 -12.55 -3.32 -15.04
C LEU A 395 -13.23 -4.36 -15.93
N LEU A 396 -13.52 -5.58 -15.42
CA LEU A 396 -14.22 -6.61 -16.19
C LEU A 396 -15.60 -6.11 -16.68
N GLY A 397 -16.30 -5.37 -15.85
CA GLY A 397 -17.63 -4.87 -16.16
C GLY A 397 -17.64 -3.78 -17.24
N LEU A 398 -16.51 -3.13 -17.52
CA LEU A 398 -16.42 -2.15 -18.61
C LEU A 398 -16.68 -2.79 -20.00
N ARG A 399 -16.36 -4.07 -20.14
CA ARG A 399 -16.52 -4.82 -21.41
C ARG A 399 -17.54 -5.97 -21.31
N THR A 400 -18.01 -6.31 -20.11
CA THR A 400 -18.86 -7.47 -19.86
C THR A 400 -20.13 -7.05 -19.12
N ASP A 401 -21.30 -7.37 -19.67
CA ASP A 401 -22.56 -7.11 -18.98
C ASP A 401 -22.75 -8.02 -17.77
N GLY A 402 -23.39 -7.47 -16.73
CA GLY A 402 -23.79 -8.24 -15.55
C GLY A 402 -22.68 -8.54 -14.56
N ILE A 403 -21.55 -7.84 -14.61
CA ILE A 403 -20.54 -7.87 -13.54
C ILE A 403 -21.04 -7.00 -12.38
N ILE A 404 -21.05 -7.60 -11.19
CA ILE A 404 -21.47 -6.96 -9.94
C ILE A 404 -20.32 -7.09 -8.95
N ILE A 405 -19.88 -6.01 -8.34
CA ILE A 405 -18.90 -6.02 -7.26
C ILE A 405 -19.62 -6.15 -5.92
N ASP A 406 -19.35 -7.23 -5.20
CA ASP A 406 -19.83 -7.45 -3.85
C ASP A 406 -19.00 -6.64 -2.85
N ASP A 407 -19.64 -6.03 -1.85
CA ASP A 407 -18.99 -5.14 -0.87
C ASP A 407 -18.05 -4.06 -1.49
N PRO A 408 -18.57 -3.10 -2.28
CA PRO A 408 -17.78 -1.99 -2.81
C PRO A 408 -17.25 -1.06 -1.71
N LEU A 409 -17.82 -1.11 -0.50
CA LEU A 409 -17.41 -0.26 0.63
C LEU A 409 -16.04 -0.62 1.20
N CYS A 410 -15.49 -1.80 0.89
CA CYS A 410 -14.11 -2.15 1.26
C CYS A 410 -13.08 -1.17 0.68
N CYS A 411 -13.43 -0.40 -0.35
CA CYS A 411 -12.58 0.66 -0.92
C CYS A 411 -12.34 1.85 0.02
N LYS A 412 -13.12 2.03 1.10
CA LYS A 412 -12.88 3.03 2.14
C LYS A 412 -11.47 2.95 2.75
N LYS A 413 -10.84 1.80 2.62
CA LYS A 413 -9.48 1.57 3.07
C LYS A 413 -8.43 2.42 2.33
N THR A 414 -8.69 2.81 1.07
CA THR A 414 -7.69 3.54 0.24
C THR A 414 -8.29 4.59 -0.69
N PHE A 415 -9.52 4.41 -1.17
CA PHE A 415 -10.15 5.30 -2.14
C PHE A 415 -11.66 5.32 -1.90
N GLU A 416 -12.10 6.05 -0.87
CA GLU A 416 -13.49 6.01 -0.36
C GLU A 416 -14.55 6.22 -1.43
N ASN A 417 -14.35 7.19 -2.32
CA ASN A 417 -15.30 7.56 -3.37
C ASN A 417 -15.00 6.94 -4.74
N TYR A 418 -14.24 5.82 -4.78
CA TYR A 418 -13.88 5.18 -6.06
C TYR A 418 -15.13 4.85 -6.91
N PHE A 419 -16.11 4.17 -6.36
CA PHE A 419 -17.30 3.76 -7.10
C PHE A 419 -18.24 4.91 -7.43
N GLU A 420 -18.23 6.00 -6.68
CA GLU A 420 -18.94 7.24 -7.05
C GLU A 420 -18.29 7.87 -8.28
N LEU A 421 -16.97 8.04 -8.25
CA LEU A 421 -16.20 8.53 -9.40
C LEU A 421 -16.36 7.62 -10.61
N PHE A 422 -16.24 6.31 -10.43
CA PHE A 422 -16.37 5.32 -11.48
C PHE A 422 -17.76 5.34 -12.13
N THR A 423 -18.81 5.57 -11.33
CA THR A 423 -20.19 5.75 -11.83
C THR A 423 -20.30 6.98 -12.74
N ILE A 424 -19.75 8.13 -12.32
CA ILE A 424 -19.77 9.36 -13.12
C ILE A 424 -19.05 9.11 -14.45
N LEU A 425 -17.85 8.54 -14.41
CA LEU A 425 -17.02 8.29 -15.58
C LEU A 425 -17.65 7.31 -16.59
N THR A 426 -18.39 6.32 -16.11
CA THR A 426 -19.06 5.33 -16.99
C THR A 426 -20.41 5.81 -17.53
N GLN A 427 -20.89 6.98 -17.10
CA GLN A 427 -22.11 7.62 -17.61
C GLN A 427 -21.82 8.60 -18.76
N GLU A 428 -20.60 9.11 -18.85
CA GLU A 428 -20.12 9.97 -19.93
C GLU A 428 -19.84 9.15 -21.22
#